data_c1c64f911dc97ec4b94b07d94ee93417
#
_entry.id   c1c64f911dc97ec4b94b07d94ee93417
#
_cell.length_a   1.000
_cell.length_b   1.000
_cell.length_c   1.000
_cell.angle_alpha   90.00
_cell.angle_beta   90.00
_cell.angle_gamma   90.00
#
_symmetry.space_group_name_H-M   'P 1'
#
loop_
_entity.id
_entity.type
_entity.pdbx_description
1 polymer ?
#
loop_
_entity_poly.entity_id
_entity_poly.type
_entity_poly.pdbx_seq_one_letter_code
_entity_poly.pdbx_strand_id
1 'polypeptide(L)'
;MGKRRTRWPVPTYSRVVPSTSGRVLVVDDNKVIRQLIRVNLELEGFEVVTAADGAECLEVVHQVRPDLITLDVVMPRLNGLRTAGRLRSDPRTAGVPLLIVSACTQHEVESGLDVGVDAFLAKPFDPQELVRVVRSLIDAPVGHVRGPGDAEAAAGHA
;
A
#
# COMPACT_ATOMS: atom_id res chain seq x y z
N MET A 1 16.92 9.03 27.48
CA MET A 1 16.57 9.38 27.15
C MET A 1 16.58 9.33 26.97
N GLY A 2 16.53 9.00 26.56
CA GLY A 2 16.12 9.23 26.10
C GLY A 2 15.97 9.06 25.81
N LYS A 3 16.19 8.83 25.39
CA LYS A 3 15.89 9.22 24.86
C LYS A 3 15.62 9.23 24.43
N ARG A 4 15.69 8.99 24.16
CA ARG A 4 15.20 9.48 23.56
C ARG A 4 14.96 9.53 23.10
N ARG A 5 15.03 9.40 22.75
CA ARG A 5 14.58 9.96 22.11
C ARG A 5 14.43 10.30 21.77
N THR A 6 14.48 10.24 21.42
CA THR A 6 14.06 11.06 20.95
C THR A 6 13.96 11.22 20.70
N ARG A 7 13.72 10.96 20.57
CA ARG A 7 13.37 11.65 20.15
C ARG A 7 13.45 12.47 19.93
N TRP A 8 13.25 12.90 19.46
CA TRP A 8 13.15 14.07 19.13
C TRP A 8 12.64 14.91 19.67
N PRO A 9 12.43 15.35 19.87
CA PRO A 9 11.58 15.94 20.52
C PRO A 9 10.53 16.19 19.90
N VAL A 10 10.12 16.00 19.99
CA VAL A 10 9.18 16.40 19.59
C VAL A 10 8.82 17.24 19.72
N PRO A 11 8.60 17.61 19.39
CA PRO A 11 8.15 18.63 19.59
C PRO A 11 6.97 18.67 19.88
N THR A 12 6.87 19.36 20.28
CA THR A 12 5.79 19.63 20.71
C THR A 12 4.82 19.76 19.71
N TYR A 13 5.09 20.31 18.75
CA TYR A 13 4.18 20.44 17.80
C TYR A 13 3.65 19.17 17.47
N SER A 14 4.42 18.28 17.70
CA SER A 14 4.01 17.10 17.29
C SER A 14 2.93 16.64 18.06
N ARG A 15 2.76 17.07 19.12
CA ARG A 15 1.87 16.62 19.84
C ARG A 15 0.70 16.92 19.41
N VAL A 16 0.85 17.69 18.87
CA VAL A 16 -0.27 17.98 18.43
C VAL A 16 -0.39 17.43 17.19
N VAL A 17 0.49 16.79 16.88
CA VAL A 17 0.47 16.30 15.75
C VAL A 17 -0.59 15.59 15.50
N PRO A 18 -1.14 15.76 14.59
CA PRO A 18 -2.18 15.02 14.22
C PRO A 18 -1.70 13.71 13.87
N SER A 19 -2.53 12.83 13.93
CA SER A 19 -2.21 11.56 13.49
C SER A 19 -1.72 11.60 12.10
N THR A 20 -0.97 10.62 11.68
CA THR A 20 -0.53 10.54 10.32
C THR A 20 -1.72 10.32 9.41
N SER A 21 -1.52 10.55 8.12
CA SER A 21 -2.54 10.28 7.14
C SER A 21 -2.82 8.79 6.98
N GLY A 22 -1.97 7.97 7.53
CA GLY A 22 -2.08 6.52 7.48
C GLY A 22 -0.71 5.89 7.32
N ARG A 23 -0.67 4.56 7.43
CA ARG A 23 0.58 3.81 7.29
C ARG A 23 0.52 2.96 6.03
N VAL A 24 1.54 3.08 5.20
CA VAL A 24 1.60 2.38 3.92
C VAL A 24 2.80 1.45 3.92
N LEU A 25 2.57 0.20 3.53
CA LEU A 25 3.65 -0.77 3.32
C LEU A 25 3.94 -0.79 1.83
N VAL A 26 5.15 -0.38 1.45
CA VAL A 26 5.55 -0.26 0.05
C VAL A 26 6.42 -1.44 -0.32
N VAL A 27 5.97 -2.25 -1.27
CA VAL A 27 6.64 -3.49 -1.66
C VAL A 27 7.08 -3.39 -3.11
N ASP A 28 8.39 -3.28 -3.34
CA ASP A 28 8.95 -3.15 -4.69
C ASP A 28 10.40 -3.59 -4.61
N ASP A 29 10.85 -4.41 -5.55
CA ASP A 29 12.23 -4.87 -5.52
C ASP A 29 13.20 -3.83 -6.09
N ASN A 30 12.72 -2.84 -6.79
CA ASN A 30 13.56 -1.77 -7.31
C ASN A 30 13.76 -0.70 -6.24
N LYS A 31 14.99 -0.56 -5.76
CA LYS A 31 15.29 0.36 -4.67
C LYS A 31 14.95 1.80 -5.01
N VAL A 32 15.19 2.22 -6.26
CA VAL A 32 14.93 3.60 -6.66
C VAL A 32 13.43 3.89 -6.62
N ILE A 33 12.62 2.98 -7.18
CA ILE A 33 11.17 3.16 -7.18
C ILE A 33 10.63 3.11 -5.75
N ARG A 34 11.15 2.19 -4.93
CA ARG A 34 10.71 2.06 -3.55
C ARG A 34 10.96 3.36 -2.78
N GLN A 35 12.13 3.97 -2.97
CA GLN A 35 12.44 5.23 -2.33
C GLN A 35 11.62 6.39 -2.89
N LEU A 36 11.35 6.39 -4.19
CA LEU A 36 10.53 7.42 -4.81
C LEU A 36 9.12 7.41 -4.19
N ILE A 37 8.53 6.22 -4.09
CA ILE A 37 7.21 6.08 -3.50
C ILE A 37 7.25 6.53 -2.04
N ARG A 38 8.24 6.06 -1.30
CA ARG A 38 8.37 6.38 0.12
C ARG A 38 8.44 7.88 0.36
N VAL A 39 9.35 8.56 -0.35
CA VAL A 39 9.56 9.98 -0.12
C VAL A 39 8.30 10.77 -0.43
N ASN A 40 7.65 10.45 -1.54
CA ASN A 40 6.46 11.21 -1.93
C ASN A 40 5.30 10.98 -0.94
N LEU A 41 5.15 9.79 -0.42
CA LEU A 41 4.11 9.54 0.57
C LEU A 41 4.44 10.18 1.92
N GLU A 42 5.71 10.14 2.32
CA GLU A 42 6.10 10.76 3.59
C GLU A 42 5.91 12.27 3.55
N LEU A 43 6.17 12.89 2.41
CA LEU A 43 5.95 14.33 2.26
C LEU A 43 4.49 14.70 2.43
N GLU A 44 3.59 13.77 2.20
CA GLU A 44 2.15 14.02 2.34
C GLU A 44 1.61 13.57 3.69
N GLY A 45 2.48 13.20 4.60
CA GLY A 45 2.06 12.87 5.96
C GLY A 45 1.81 11.40 6.23
N PHE A 46 2.09 10.51 5.27
CA PHE A 46 1.95 9.08 5.52
C PHE A 46 3.18 8.52 6.22
N GLU A 47 2.95 7.52 7.04
CA GLU A 47 4.04 6.74 7.61
C GLU A 47 4.31 5.61 6.63
N VAL A 48 5.58 5.36 6.28
CA VAL A 48 5.91 4.37 5.26
C VAL A 48 6.88 3.34 5.82
N VAL A 49 6.57 2.07 5.57
CA VAL A 49 7.47 0.95 5.83
C VAL A 49 7.69 0.28 4.49
N THR A 50 8.88 -0.21 4.21
CA THR A 50 9.19 -0.79 2.91
C THR A 50 9.55 -2.26 3.04
N ALA A 51 9.30 -3.01 1.95
CA ALA A 51 9.74 -4.39 1.81
C ALA A 51 10.25 -4.57 0.39
N ALA A 52 11.25 -5.42 0.22
CA ALA A 52 11.91 -5.58 -1.06
C ALA A 52 11.28 -6.64 -1.96
N ASP A 53 10.41 -7.48 -1.42
CA ASP A 53 9.72 -8.49 -2.21
C ASP A 53 8.51 -9.02 -1.44
N GLY A 54 7.77 -9.91 -2.08
CA GLY A 54 6.54 -10.43 -1.50
C GLY A 54 6.76 -11.26 -0.26
N ALA A 55 7.85 -12.00 -0.20
CA ALA A 55 8.13 -12.81 0.97
C ALA A 55 8.38 -11.93 2.20
N GLU A 56 9.17 -10.88 2.04
CA GLU A 56 9.41 -9.94 3.13
C GLU A 56 8.11 -9.24 3.53
N CYS A 57 7.26 -8.90 2.56
CA CYS A 57 5.97 -8.31 2.83
C CYS A 57 5.17 -9.18 3.81
N LEU A 58 5.08 -10.47 3.50
CA LEU A 58 4.31 -11.39 4.35
C LEU A 58 4.95 -11.56 5.72
N GLU A 59 6.27 -11.44 5.82
CA GLU A 59 6.96 -11.54 7.10
C GLU A 59 6.66 -10.37 8.03
N VAL A 60 6.50 -9.16 7.47
CA VAL A 60 6.38 -7.97 8.30
C VAL A 60 4.97 -7.42 8.43
N VAL A 61 4.06 -7.85 7.56
CA VAL A 61 2.75 -7.20 7.47
C VAL A 61 1.97 -7.20 8.77
N HIS A 62 2.07 -8.26 9.56
CA HIS A 62 1.30 -8.34 10.81
C HIS A 62 1.85 -7.42 11.89
N GLN A 63 3.14 -7.13 11.85
CA GLN A 63 3.74 -6.18 12.79
C GLN A 63 3.51 -4.75 12.32
N VAL A 64 3.57 -4.52 11.01
CA VAL A 64 3.42 -3.19 10.45
C VAL A 64 1.97 -2.72 10.56
N ARG A 65 1.02 -3.60 10.30
CA ARG A 65 -0.42 -3.28 10.35
C ARG A 65 -0.73 -2.08 9.46
N PRO A 66 -0.46 -2.19 8.17
CA PRO A 66 -0.64 -1.04 7.27
C PRO A 66 -2.10 -0.76 6.97
N ASP A 67 -2.37 0.48 6.61
CA ASP A 67 -3.68 0.89 6.14
C ASP A 67 -3.81 0.68 4.64
N LEU A 68 -2.70 0.46 3.95
CA LEU A 68 -2.67 0.19 2.53
C LEU A 68 -1.34 -0.45 2.18
N ILE A 69 -1.34 -1.33 1.19
CA ILE A 69 -0.11 -1.95 0.70
C ILE A 69 0.02 -1.67 -0.79
N THR A 70 1.18 -1.16 -1.23
CA THR A 70 1.49 -1.07 -2.66
C THR A 70 2.35 -2.27 -3.02
N LEU A 71 2.06 -2.89 -4.18
CA LEU A 71 2.75 -4.09 -4.62
C LEU A 71 3.20 -3.96 -6.05
N ASP A 72 4.49 -4.18 -6.29
CA ASP A 72 4.97 -4.43 -7.64
C ASP A 72 4.62 -5.88 -8.01
N VAL A 73 4.46 -6.17 -9.29
CA VAL A 73 4.12 -7.53 -9.71
C VAL A 73 5.37 -8.38 -9.88
N VAL A 74 6.35 -7.91 -10.64
CA VAL A 74 7.52 -8.72 -10.96
C VAL A 74 8.58 -8.55 -9.88
N MET A 75 8.68 -9.49 -8.98
CA MET A 75 9.64 -9.46 -7.89
C MET A 75 10.20 -10.86 -7.66
N PRO A 76 11.45 -10.96 -7.15
CA PRO A 76 11.99 -12.27 -6.79
C PRO A 76 11.29 -12.85 -5.57
N ARG A 77 11.49 -14.11 -5.35
CA ARG A 77 10.96 -14.93 -4.26
C ARG A 77 9.44 -15.08 -4.33
N LEU A 78 8.67 -14.00 -4.33
CA LEU A 78 7.22 -14.09 -4.41
C LEU A 78 6.71 -12.85 -5.13
N ASN A 79 6.08 -13.01 -6.28
CA ASN A 79 5.62 -11.88 -7.05
C ASN A 79 4.39 -11.24 -6.39
N GLY A 80 4.01 -10.04 -6.90
CA GLY A 80 2.98 -9.26 -6.26
C GLY A 80 1.60 -9.86 -6.33
N LEU A 81 1.27 -10.56 -7.42
CA LEU A 81 -0.05 -11.16 -7.54
C LEU A 81 -0.21 -12.31 -6.56
N ARG A 82 0.82 -13.13 -6.38
CA ARG A 82 0.78 -14.20 -5.40
C ARG A 82 0.76 -13.65 -3.98
N THR A 83 1.50 -12.58 -3.75
CA THR A 83 1.48 -11.90 -2.46
C THR A 83 0.06 -11.40 -2.16
N ALA A 84 -0.58 -10.77 -3.14
CA ALA A 84 -1.96 -10.29 -2.98
C ALA A 84 -2.89 -11.46 -2.64
N GLY A 85 -2.74 -12.59 -3.32
CA GLY A 85 -3.56 -13.76 -3.02
C GLY A 85 -3.39 -14.23 -1.58
N ARG A 86 -2.15 -14.26 -1.10
CA ARG A 86 -1.87 -14.65 0.28
C ARG A 86 -2.47 -13.66 1.27
N LEU A 87 -2.37 -12.36 0.98
CA LEU A 87 -2.93 -11.33 1.86
C LEU A 87 -4.45 -11.45 1.93
N ARG A 88 -5.11 -11.72 0.81
CA ARG A 88 -6.56 -11.87 0.77
C ARG A 88 -7.04 -13.13 1.45
N SER A 89 -6.19 -14.16 1.51
CA SER A 89 -6.55 -15.42 2.16
C SER A 89 -6.39 -15.39 3.67
N ASP A 90 -5.71 -14.39 4.22
CA ASP A 90 -5.48 -14.28 5.67
C ASP A 90 -6.49 -13.30 6.24
N PRO A 91 -7.35 -13.73 7.18
CA PRO A 91 -8.37 -12.83 7.75
C PRO A 91 -7.79 -11.56 8.35
N ARG A 92 -6.55 -11.60 8.81
CA ARG A 92 -5.93 -10.44 9.43
C ARG A 92 -5.55 -9.36 8.43
N THR A 93 -5.43 -9.71 7.13
CA THR A 93 -5.03 -8.77 6.10
C THR A 93 -6.04 -8.68 4.97
N ALA A 94 -7.08 -9.48 5.01
CA ALA A 94 -8.03 -9.59 3.90
C ALA A 94 -8.72 -8.27 3.56
N GLY A 95 -8.87 -7.38 4.51
CA GLY A 95 -9.53 -6.10 4.28
C GLY A 95 -8.60 -4.93 3.96
N VAL A 96 -7.27 -5.16 3.94
CA VAL A 96 -6.34 -4.07 3.68
C VAL A 96 -6.36 -3.71 2.20
N PRO A 97 -6.52 -2.43 1.84
CA PRO A 97 -6.50 -2.04 0.43
C PRO A 97 -5.17 -2.39 -0.23
N LEU A 98 -5.24 -2.92 -1.45
CA LEU A 98 -4.06 -3.31 -2.22
C LEU A 98 -4.01 -2.50 -3.50
N LEU A 99 -2.88 -1.84 -3.74
CA LEU A 99 -2.62 -1.04 -4.94
C LEU A 99 -1.45 -1.68 -5.68
N ILE A 100 -1.69 -2.13 -6.91
CA ILE A 100 -0.63 -2.64 -7.75
C ILE A 100 0.05 -1.46 -8.44
N VAL A 101 1.37 -1.35 -8.33
CA VAL A 101 2.16 -0.33 -9.02
C VAL A 101 3.17 -1.08 -9.88
N SER A 102 2.89 -1.20 -11.16
CA SER A 102 3.67 -2.04 -12.07
C SER A 102 3.47 -1.57 -13.51
N ALA A 103 3.88 -2.37 -14.49
CA ALA A 103 3.63 -2.06 -15.89
C ALA A 103 2.13 -2.08 -16.18
N CYS A 104 1.35 -2.77 -15.38
CA CYS A 104 -0.10 -2.87 -15.51
C CYS A 104 -0.51 -3.40 -16.87
N THR A 105 0.12 -4.51 -17.29
CA THR A 105 -0.29 -5.19 -18.51
C THR A 105 -1.71 -5.69 -18.34
N GLN A 106 -2.37 -6.00 -19.45
CA GLN A 106 -3.72 -6.53 -19.40
C GLN A 106 -3.79 -7.79 -18.52
N HIS A 107 -2.79 -8.66 -18.65
CA HIS A 107 -2.75 -9.89 -17.85
C HIS A 107 -2.63 -9.57 -16.36
N GLU A 108 -1.79 -8.59 -16.00
CA GLU A 108 -1.61 -8.22 -14.59
C GLU A 108 -2.89 -7.63 -14.02
N VAL A 109 -3.58 -6.80 -14.80
CA VAL A 109 -4.82 -6.18 -14.33
C VAL A 109 -5.90 -7.24 -14.13
N GLU A 110 -6.06 -8.13 -15.11
CA GLU A 110 -7.07 -9.18 -15.00
C GLU A 110 -6.80 -10.11 -13.83
N SER A 111 -5.55 -10.53 -13.68
CA SER A 111 -5.17 -11.40 -12.57
C SER A 111 -5.31 -10.69 -11.22
N GLY A 112 -5.00 -9.41 -11.20
CA GLY A 112 -5.15 -8.64 -9.96
C GLY A 112 -6.60 -8.49 -9.54
N LEU A 113 -7.48 -8.24 -10.50
CA LEU A 113 -8.91 -8.17 -10.20
C LEU A 113 -9.42 -9.50 -9.68
N ASP A 114 -8.94 -10.60 -10.25
CA ASP A 114 -9.35 -11.92 -9.81
C ASP A 114 -8.99 -12.21 -8.37
N VAL A 115 -7.83 -11.72 -7.91
CA VAL A 115 -7.43 -11.96 -6.52
C VAL A 115 -7.89 -10.86 -5.57
N GLY A 116 -8.56 -9.84 -6.06
CA GLY A 116 -9.14 -8.82 -5.18
C GLY A 116 -8.28 -7.61 -4.94
N VAL A 117 -7.46 -7.21 -5.92
CA VAL A 117 -6.70 -5.95 -5.84
C VAL A 117 -7.66 -4.79 -6.05
N ASP A 118 -7.46 -3.71 -5.31
CA ASP A 118 -8.39 -2.58 -5.30
C ASP A 118 -8.10 -1.53 -6.36
N ALA A 119 -6.86 -1.36 -6.76
CA ALA A 119 -6.49 -0.33 -7.73
C ALA A 119 -5.16 -0.63 -8.39
N PHE A 120 -4.90 0.03 -9.50
CA PHE A 120 -3.70 -0.17 -10.30
C PHE A 120 -3.14 1.20 -10.70
N LEU A 121 -1.82 1.32 -10.66
CA LEU A 121 -1.12 2.53 -11.08
C LEU A 121 0.04 2.10 -11.97
N ALA A 122 0.02 2.53 -13.23
CA ALA A 122 1.02 2.10 -14.20
C ALA A 122 2.32 2.87 -14.03
N LYS A 123 3.44 2.15 -14.17
CA LYS A 123 4.76 2.77 -14.21
C LYS A 123 5.07 3.16 -15.65
N PRO A 124 5.67 4.31 -15.89
CA PRO A 124 6.03 5.34 -14.90
C PRO A 124 4.79 6.13 -14.49
N PHE A 125 4.76 6.55 -13.24
CA PHE A 125 3.59 7.23 -12.70
C PHE A 125 3.95 8.65 -12.28
N ASP A 126 2.91 9.49 -12.19
CA ASP A 126 3.02 10.82 -11.62
C ASP A 126 2.96 10.68 -10.11
N PRO A 127 3.94 11.17 -9.35
CA PRO A 127 3.89 11.08 -7.90
C PRO A 127 2.64 11.67 -7.28
N GLN A 128 2.05 12.71 -7.89
CA GLN A 128 0.83 13.28 -7.37
C GLN A 128 -0.34 12.33 -7.58
N GLU A 129 -0.34 11.59 -8.66
CA GLU A 129 -1.38 10.60 -8.90
C GLU A 129 -1.26 9.44 -7.90
N LEU A 130 -0.04 9.03 -7.60
CA LEU A 130 0.19 8.03 -6.57
C LEU A 130 -0.44 8.45 -5.25
N VAL A 131 -0.15 9.67 -4.82
CA VAL A 131 -0.67 10.20 -3.55
C VAL A 131 -2.19 10.23 -3.57
N ARG A 132 -2.77 10.67 -4.69
CA ARG A 132 -4.23 10.77 -4.81
C ARG A 132 -4.89 9.40 -4.69
N VAL A 133 -4.34 8.39 -5.37
CA VAL A 133 -4.91 7.04 -5.32
C VAL A 133 -4.76 6.45 -3.93
N VAL A 134 -3.59 6.60 -3.32
CA VAL A 134 -3.36 6.09 -1.96
C VAL A 134 -4.35 6.73 -1.00
N ARG A 135 -4.49 8.04 -1.07
CA ARG A 135 -5.38 8.76 -0.16
C ARG A 135 -6.84 8.32 -0.36
N SER A 136 -7.26 8.15 -1.60
CA SER A 136 -8.63 7.74 -1.84
C SER A 136 -8.92 6.34 -1.32
N LEU A 137 -7.95 5.43 -1.39
CA LEU A 137 -8.16 4.08 -0.88
C LEU A 137 -8.17 4.03 0.64
N ILE A 138 -7.32 4.82 1.28
CA ILE A 138 -7.27 4.84 2.75
C ILE A 138 -8.51 5.54 3.32
N ASP A 139 -8.98 6.59 2.65
CA ASP A 139 -10.10 7.37 3.13
C ASP A 139 -11.45 6.77 2.77
N ALA A 140 -11.48 5.57 2.20
CA ALA A 140 -12.75 4.91 1.89
C ALA A 140 -13.56 4.75 3.17
N PRO A 141 -14.89 4.80 3.08
CA PRO A 141 -15.72 4.75 4.28
C PRO A 141 -15.46 3.53 5.14
N VAL A 142 -15.37 3.75 6.44
CA VAL A 142 -15.19 2.68 7.39
C VAL A 142 -16.39 1.77 7.35
N GLY A 143 -16.15 0.48 7.39
CA GLY A 143 -17.25 -0.46 7.33
C GLY A 143 -17.61 -0.90 5.93
N HIS A 144 -17.00 -0.30 4.91
CA HIS A 144 -17.24 -0.73 3.55
C HIS A 144 -16.71 -2.16 3.36
N VAL A 145 -17.57 -3.05 2.87
CA VAL A 145 -17.18 -4.43 2.71
C VAL A 145 -16.70 -4.62 1.29
N ARG A 146 -15.48 -5.09 1.14
CA ARG A 146 -14.95 -5.36 -0.18
C ARG A 146 -15.27 -6.77 -0.56
N GLY A 147 -16.19 -6.93 -1.44
CA GLY A 147 -16.57 -8.22 -1.93
C GLY A 147 -16.61 -8.20 -3.45
N PRO A 148 -16.95 -9.32 -4.07
CA PRO A 148 -17.05 -9.37 -5.51
C PRO A 148 -18.01 -8.33 -6.08
N GLY A 149 -19.09 -8.04 -5.37
CA GLY A 149 -20.04 -7.04 -5.82
C GLY A 149 -19.48 -5.64 -5.83
N ASP A 150 -18.67 -5.31 -4.81
CA ASP A 150 -18.05 -4.00 -4.74
C ASP A 150 -17.05 -3.81 -5.88
N ALA A 151 -16.26 -4.83 -6.16
CA ALA A 151 -15.29 -4.76 -7.22
C ALA A 151 -15.97 -4.62 -8.58
N GLU A 152 -17.07 -5.33 -8.76
CA GLU A 152 -17.81 -5.27 -10.00
C GLU A 152 -18.44 -3.90 -10.19
N ALA A 153 -19.00 -3.35 -9.15
CA ALA A 153 -19.62 -2.04 -9.23
C ALA A 153 -18.56 -0.97 -9.55
N ALA A 154 -17.41 -1.06 -8.94
CA ALA A 154 -16.33 -0.11 -9.22
C ALA A 154 -15.86 -0.23 -10.66
N ALA A 155 -15.72 -1.44 -11.15
CA ALA A 155 -15.29 -1.66 -12.52
C ALA A 155 -16.34 -1.16 -13.50
N GLY A 156 -17.60 -1.30 -13.17
CA GLY A 156 -18.66 -0.84 -14.03
C GLY A 156 -18.74 0.67 -14.16
N HIS A 157 -18.16 1.39 -13.22
CA HIS A 157 -18.18 2.84 -13.27
C HIS A 157 -16.86 3.41 -13.80
N ALA A 158 -15.91 2.58 -14.05
CA ALA A 158 -14.66 3.04 -14.60
C ALA A 158 -14.77 3.14 -16.12
#